data_f20fd22e4b0146fbd7ed2f7fc0cbdd4a
#
_entry.id   f20fd22e4b0146fbd7ed2f7fc0cbdd4a
#
_cell.length_a   1.000
_cell.length_b   1.000
_cell.length_c   1.000
_cell.angle_alpha   90.00
_cell.angle_beta   90.00
_cell.angle_gamma   90.00
#
_symmetry.space_group_name_H-M   'P 1'
#
loop_
_entity.id
_entity.type
_entity.pdbx_description
1 polymer ?
#
loop_
_entity_poly.entity_id
_entity_poly.type
_entity_poly.pdbx_seq_one_letter_code
_entity_poly.pdbx_strand_id
1 'polypeptide(L)' 'MRGLNLEGFNYNVEEWFEGGHYETLAICRTLALARFALKLAIADMPTGRFMIRNRTRVVKRHPAGDW' A
#
# COMPACT_ATOMS: atom_id res chain seq x y z
N MET A 1 -15.04 2.15 -21.51
CA MET A 1 -14.10 2.24 -21.36
C MET A 1 -13.62 1.42 -20.75
N ARG A 2 -13.11 1.08 -21.02
CA ARG A 2 -12.69 0.47 -20.42
C ARG A 2 -12.29 0.96 -19.47
N GLY A 3 -12.71 0.95 -18.97
CA GLY A 3 -12.44 1.46 -17.89
C GLY A 3 -11.10 1.39 -17.54
N LEU A 4 -10.79 1.82 -16.41
CA LEU A 4 -9.53 1.68 -15.95
C LEU A 4 -9.25 0.28 -15.77
N ASN A 5 -8.18 -0.14 -16.30
CA ASN A 5 -7.65 -1.43 -16.00
C ASN A 5 -6.83 -1.30 -14.75
N LEU A 6 -7.37 -1.69 -13.65
CA LEU A 6 -6.70 -1.52 -12.38
C LEU A 6 -5.70 -2.60 -12.07
N GLU A 7 -5.64 -3.62 -12.92
CA GLU A 7 -4.79 -4.73 -12.59
C GLU A 7 -3.42 -4.55 -13.15
N GLY A 8 -2.42 -4.73 -12.38
CA GLY A 8 -1.07 -4.68 -12.86
C GLY A 8 -0.46 -3.31 -12.88
N PHE A 9 -1.27 -2.27 -12.86
CA PHE A 9 -0.76 -0.92 -12.93
C PHE A 9 -1.06 -0.09 -11.72
N ASN A 10 -1.72 -0.68 -10.74
CA ASN A 10 -2.05 0.07 -9.55
C ASN A 10 -1.21 -0.40 -8.40
N TYR A 11 -0.97 0.52 -7.50
CA TYR A 11 -0.22 0.24 -6.29
C TYR A 11 -1.16 0.49 -5.13
N ASN A 12 -1.39 -0.54 -4.34
CA ASN A 12 -2.26 -0.44 -3.17
C ASN A 12 -1.41 -0.11 -1.96
N VAL A 13 -1.84 0.89 -1.22
CA VAL A 13 -1.25 1.19 0.07
C VAL A 13 -2.20 0.61 1.11
N GLU A 14 -1.68 -0.26 1.95
CA GLU A 14 -2.48 -1.07 2.86
C GLU A 14 -1.97 -0.94 4.27
N GLU A 15 -2.88 -0.91 5.21
CA GLU A 15 -2.53 -1.02 6.62
C GLU A 15 -2.77 -2.44 7.06
N TRP A 16 -1.78 -3.06 7.69
CA TRP A 16 -1.84 -4.46 8.08
C TRP A 16 -1.95 -4.60 9.58
N PHE A 17 -2.79 -5.53 10.00
CA PHE A 17 -3.09 -5.76 11.40
C PHE A 17 -2.64 -7.14 11.80
N GLU A 18 -2.54 -7.36 13.10
CA GLU A 18 -2.24 -8.69 13.61
C GLU A 18 -3.31 -9.66 13.16
N GLY A 19 -2.89 -10.88 12.89
CA GLY A 19 -3.82 -11.87 12.38
C GLY A 19 -3.84 -11.95 10.88
N GLY A 20 -3.11 -11.04 10.21
CA GLY A 20 -2.92 -11.16 8.77
C GLY A 20 -3.99 -10.50 7.92
N HIS A 21 -4.83 -9.67 8.49
CA HIS A 21 -5.79 -8.94 7.68
C HIS A 21 -5.33 -7.51 7.46
N TYR A 22 -5.90 -6.85 6.49
CA TYR A 22 -5.48 -5.52 6.11
C TYR A 22 -6.65 -4.71 5.58
N GLU A 23 -6.44 -3.39 5.57
CA GLU A 23 -7.36 -2.45 4.92
C GLU A 23 -6.61 -1.70 3.85
N THR A 24 -7.25 -1.51 2.71
CA THR A 24 -6.67 -0.70 1.65
C THR A 24 -6.94 0.76 1.94
N LEU A 25 -5.87 1.53 2.06
CA LEU A 25 -5.97 2.96 2.35
C LEU A 25 -6.01 3.78 1.08
N ALA A 26 -5.32 3.34 0.05
CA ALA A 26 -5.26 4.08 -1.21
C ALA A 26 -4.90 3.15 -2.34
N ILE A 27 -5.41 3.46 -3.51
CA ILE A 27 -5.05 2.77 -4.74
C ILE A 27 -4.49 3.83 -5.67
N CYS A 28 -3.21 3.68 -6.02
CA CYS A 28 -2.49 4.71 -6.75
C CYS A 28 -2.02 4.18 -8.08
N ARG A 29 -2.04 5.02 -9.10
CA ARG A 29 -1.66 4.61 -10.43
C ARG A 29 -0.15 4.47 -10.60
N THR A 30 0.62 5.18 -9.82
CA THR A 30 2.08 5.14 -9.94
C THR A 30 2.69 4.84 -8.60
N LEU A 31 3.91 4.31 -8.63
CA LEU A 31 4.64 4.06 -7.42
C LEU A 31 4.97 5.35 -6.68
N ALA A 32 5.22 6.42 -7.41
CA ALA A 32 5.50 7.70 -6.77
C ALA A 32 4.32 8.18 -5.93
N LEU A 33 3.11 8.04 -6.46
CA LEU A 33 1.92 8.41 -5.70
C LEU A 33 1.73 7.49 -4.51
N ALA A 34 2.01 6.21 -4.68
CA ALA A 34 1.88 5.28 -3.57
C ALA A 34 2.87 5.58 -2.46
N ARG A 35 4.08 5.97 -2.82
CA ARG A 35 5.08 6.36 -1.82
C ARG A 35 4.65 7.60 -1.06
N PHE A 36 4.05 8.53 -1.75
CA PHE A 36 3.56 9.74 -1.12
C PHE A 36 2.42 9.40 -0.15
N ALA A 37 1.49 8.56 -0.59
CA ALA A 37 0.40 8.11 0.26
C ALA A 37 0.94 7.36 1.49
N LEU A 38 1.96 6.55 1.29
CA LEU A 38 2.59 5.83 2.40
C LEU A 38 3.18 6.80 3.41
N LYS A 39 3.85 7.84 2.95
CA LYS A 39 4.41 8.83 3.86
C LYS A 39 3.33 9.50 4.69
N LEU A 40 2.22 9.82 4.06
CA LEU A 40 1.11 10.42 4.78
C LEU A 40 0.53 9.46 5.80
N ALA A 41 0.40 8.19 5.44
CA ALA A 41 -0.12 7.19 6.37
C ALA A 41 0.79 7.04 7.58
N ILE A 42 2.09 7.01 7.35
CA ILE A 42 3.06 6.88 8.45
C ILE A 42 2.97 8.09 9.37
N ALA A 43 2.85 9.28 8.78
CA ALA A 43 2.77 10.50 9.58
C ALA A 43 1.49 10.52 10.42
N ASP A 44 0.41 10.00 9.86
CA ASP A 44 -0.88 10.00 10.53
C ASP A 44 -0.98 8.90 11.58
N MET A 45 -0.35 7.76 11.32
CA MET A 45 -0.42 6.59 12.20
C MET A 45 0.98 6.01 12.38
N PRO A 46 1.80 6.66 13.18
CA PRO A 46 3.24 6.30 13.22
C PRO A 46 3.53 4.91 13.76
N THR A 47 2.61 4.30 14.47
CA THR A 47 2.84 2.95 14.98
C THR A 47 2.22 1.88 14.09
N GLY A 48 1.64 2.28 12.96
CA GLY A 48 1.01 1.32 12.07
C GLY A 48 2.01 0.53 11.25
N ARG A 49 1.53 -0.53 10.65
CA ARG A 49 2.30 -1.32 9.70
C ARG A 49 1.66 -1.17 8.34
N PHE A 50 2.44 -0.82 7.36
CA PHE A 50 1.93 -0.50 6.04
C PHE A 50 2.69 -1.24 4.97
N MET A 51 2.02 -1.47 3.85
CA MET A 51 2.61 -2.18 2.74
C MET A 51 2.12 -1.55 1.45
N ILE A 52 3.03 -1.45 0.48
CA ILE A 52 2.64 -1.12 -0.88
C ILE A 52 2.70 -2.41 -1.67
N ARG A 53 1.60 -2.78 -2.28
CA ARG A 53 1.55 -3.97 -3.13
C ARG A 53 1.09 -3.62 -4.53
N ASN A 54 1.67 -4.32 -5.49
CA ASN A 54 1.20 -4.30 -6.84
C ASN A 54 0.70 -5.72 -7.10
N ARG A 55 -0.61 -5.90 -7.04
CA ARG A 55 -1.22 -7.22 -7.06
C ARG A 55 -0.71 -8.04 -5.88
N THR A 56 -0.08 -9.17 -6.11
CA THR A 56 0.46 -9.98 -5.02
C THR A 56 1.90 -9.63 -4.67
N ARG A 57 2.50 -8.76 -5.46
CA ARG A 57 3.90 -8.45 -5.27
C ARG A 57 4.05 -7.34 -4.23
N VAL A 58 4.85 -7.62 -3.22
CA VAL A 58 5.14 -6.62 -2.20
C VAL A 58 6.23 -5.71 -2.70
N VAL A 59 5.94 -4.43 -2.77
CA VAL A 59 6.89 -3.44 -3.26
C VAL A 59 7.64 -2.82 -2.10
N LYS A 60 6.96 -2.57 -1.00
CA LYS A 60 7.59 -1.92 0.15
C LYS A 60 6.81 -2.23 1.40
N ARG A 61 7.52 -2.39 2.51
CA ARG A 61 6.91 -2.54 3.83
C ARG A 61 7.41 -1.45 4.76
N HIS A 62 6.57 -1.03 5.65
CA HIS A 62 6.96 -0.12 6.71
C HIS A 62 6.30 -0.56 8.02
N PRO A 63 7.06 -0.84 9.06
CA PRO A 63 8.53 -0.84 9.08
C PRO A 63 9.08 -1.95 8.21
N ALA A 64 10.33 -1.79 7.81
CA ALA A 64 11.00 -2.80 7.00
C ALA A 64 11.11 -4.10 7.79
N GLY A 65 11.14 -5.20 7.08
CA GLY A 65 11.28 -6.51 7.73
C GLY A 65 10.37 -7.52 7.12
N ASP A 66 10.27 -8.64 7.78
CA ASP A 66 9.53 -9.78 7.28
C ASP A 66 8.19 -9.97 7.93
N TRP A 67 7.62 -8.96 8.43
CA TRP A 67 6.33 -9.14 9.10
C TRP A 67 5.18 -9.41 8.09
#